data_0aa044fa644829e6cbd9b08b5b426e5b
#
_entry.id   0aa044fa644829e6cbd9b08b5b426e5b
#
_cell.length_a   1.000
_cell.length_b   1.000
_cell.length_c   1.000
_cell.angle_alpha   90.00
_cell.angle_beta   90.00
_cell.angle_gamma   90.00
#
_symmetry.space_group_name_H-M   'P 1'
#
loop_
_entity.id
_entity.type
_entity.pdbx_description
1 polymer ?
#
loop_
_entity_poly.entity_id
_entity_poly.type
_entity_poly.pdbx_seq_one_letter_code
_entity_poly.pdbx_strand_id
1 'polypeptide(L)'
;MIAQANIEEGSELRVNVKYFATLREITGKREEQVELKENSTIRVLLNRLVELHGARFKEYVMDEKTNAPRAHLLFLINGTSINGLEGLDTKLTENCTVALMPPVGGG
;
A
#
# COMPACT_ATOMS: atom_id res chain seq x y z
N MET A 1 23.97 -19.83 9.60
CA MET A 1 23.08 -19.87 8.57
C MET A 1 21.72 -19.51 9.03
N ILE A 2 21.33 -20.09 10.01
CA ILE A 2 20.04 -19.83 10.49
C ILE A 2 19.91 -18.46 11.10
N ALA A 3 21.00 -17.95 11.59
CA ALA A 3 20.99 -16.68 12.23
C ALA A 3 20.46 -15.58 11.33
N GLN A 4 20.71 -15.72 10.05
CA GLN A 4 20.24 -14.70 9.16
C GLN A 4 18.75 -14.64 9.04
N ALA A 5 18.15 -15.81 8.96
CA ALA A 5 16.71 -15.85 8.85
C ALA A 5 16.08 -15.25 10.09
N ASN A 6 16.66 -15.52 11.24
CA ASN A 6 16.11 -14.98 12.46
C ASN A 6 16.18 -13.49 12.51
N ILE A 7 17.28 -12.93 12.03
CA ILE A 7 17.46 -11.50 12.03
C ILE A 7 16.41 -10.84 11.16
N GLU A 8 16.17 -11.44 10.00
CA GLU A 8 15.24 -10.84 9.09
C GLU A 8 13.81 -10.92 9.60
N GLU A 9 13.50 -12.01 10.27
CA GLU A 9 12.16 -12.13 10.80
C GLU A 9 11.87 -11.04 11.81
N GLY A 10 12.86 -10.67 12.60
CA GLY A 10 12.64 -9.66 13.61
C GLY A 10 12.49 -8.27 13.04
N SER A 11 12.75 -8.09 11.76
CA SER A 11 12.68 -6.77 11.16
C SER A 11 11.55 -6.63 10.17
N GLU A 12 10.56 -7.52 10.22
CA GLU A 12 9.43 -7.44 9.30
C GLU A 12 8.17 -6.98 10.02
N LEU A 13 7.29 -6.32 9.28
CA LEU A 13 6.00 -5.96 9.81
C LEU A 13 4.92 -6.38 8.81
N ARG A 14 3.70 -6.55 9.33
CA ARG A 14 2.55 -6.93 8.53
C ARG A 14 1.59 -5.77 8.42
N VAL A 15 1.11 -5.54 7.21
CA VAL A 15 0.21 -4.44 6.92
C VAL A 15 -1.05 -5.02 6.29
N ASN A 16 -2.20 -4.58 6.76
CA ASN A 16 -3.47 -5.02 6.20
C ASN A 16 -3.88 -4.01 5.15
N VAL A 17 -4.08 -4.48 3.91
CA VAL A 17 -4.43 -3.60 2.80
C VAL A 17 -5.87 -3.88 2.40
N LYS A 18 -6.68 -2.83 2.34
CA LYS A 18 -8.07 -2.97 1.93
C LYS A 18 -8.28 -2.27 0.60
N TYR A 19 -8.99 -2.96 -0.28
CA TYR A 19 -9.28 -2.47 -1.62
C TYR A 19 -10.74 -2.16 -1.76
N PHE A 20 -11.05 -1.17 -2.60
CA PHE A 20 -12.43 -0.77 -2.83
C PHE A 20 -12.67 -0.59 -4.32
N ALA A 21 -13.92 -0.83 -4.70
CA ALA A 21 -14.38 -0.59 -6.08
C ALA A 21 -13.51 -1.31 -7.10
N THR A 22 -13.01 -0.58 -8.09
CA THR A 22 -12.24 -1.15 -9.17
C THR A 22 -11.00 -1.91 -8.69
N LEU A 23 -10.42 -1.50 -7.58
CA LEU A 23 -9.24 -2.20 -7.07
C LEU A 23 -9.59 -3.61 -6.59
N ARG A 24 -10.82 -3.85 -6.15
CA ARG A 24 -11.23 -5.20 -5.82
C ARG A 24 -11.24 -6.08 -7.06
N GLU A 25 -11.63 -5.51 -8.18
CA GLU A 25 -11.66 -6.28 -9.43
C GLU A 25 -10.26 -6.55 -9.94
N ILE A 26 -9.39 -5.54 -9.83
CA ILE A 26 -8.03 -5.69 -10.32
C ILE A 26 -7.24 -6.70 -9.50
N THR A 27 -7.36 -6.64 -8.17
CA THR A 27 -6.62 -7.53 -7.30
C THR A 27 -7.30 -8.88 -7.08
N GLY A 28 -8.62 -8.92 -7.30
CA GLY A 28 -9.38 -10.13 -7.02
C GLY A 28 -9.64 -10.33 -5.53
N LYS A 29 -9.41 -9.30 -4.72
CA LYS A 29 -9.51 -9.42 -3.27
C LYS A 29 -10.15 -8.19 -2.68
N ARG A 30 -10.77 -8.35 -1.53
CA ARG A 30 -11.27 -7.22 -0.77
C ARG A 30 -10.18 -6.69 0.15
N GLU A 31 -9.32 -7.56 0.63
CA GLU A 31 -8.23 -7.18 1.50
C GLU A 31 -7.18 -8.27 1.49
N GLU A 32 -5.99 -7.91 1.91
CA GLU A 32 -4.90 -8.88 2.03
C GLU A 32 -3.88 -8.35 3.02
N GLN A 33 -3.07 -9.26 3.51
CA GLN A 33 -2.00 -8.91 4.42
C GLN A 33 -0.68 -8.96 3.66
N VAL A 34 0.13 -7.93 3.79
CA VAL A 34 1.39 -7.83 3.08
C VAL A 34 2.51 -7.67 4.10
N GLU A 35 3.60 -8.42 3.91
CA GLU A 35 4.74 -8.32 4.80
C GLU A 35 5.79 -7.41 4.18
N LEU A 36 6.30 -6.50 4.99
CA LEU A 36 7.29 -5.54 4.56
C LEU A 36 8.36 -5.45 5.64
N LYS A 37 9.47 -4.82 5.30
CA LYS A 37 10.52 -4.61 6.28
C LYS A 37 10.12 -3.47 7.21
N GLU A 38 10.65 -3.50 8.41
CA GLU A 38 10.40 -2.43 9.36
C GLU A 38 10.83 -1.10 8.77
N ASN A 39 10.14 -0.05 9.17
CA ASN A 39 10.37 1.30 8.67
C ASN A 39 9.96 1.51 7.23
N SER A 40 9.22 0.56 6.65
CA SER A 40 8.68 0.75 5.32
C SER A 40 7.63 1.86 5.32
N THR A 41 7.49 2.51 4.17
CA THR A 41 6.58 3.63 4.01
C THR A 41 5.46 3.24 3.06
N ILE A 42 4.50 4.15 2.89
CA ILE A 42 3.45 3.96 1.90
C ILE A 42 4.07 3.74 0.53
N ARG A 43 5.13 4.48 0.20
CA ARG A 43 5.81 4.32 -1.08
C ARG A 43 6.29 2.88 -1.28
N VAL A 44 6.91 2.32 -0.26
CA VAL A 44 7.40 0.95 -0.33
C VAL A 44 6.24 -0.03 -0.50
N LEU A 45 5.14 0.20 0.23
CA LEU A 45 3.96 -0.65 0.10
C LEU A 45 3.42 -0.62 -1.32
N LEU A 46 3.31 0.56 -1.92
CA LEU A 46 2.78 0.66 -3.27
C LEU A 46 3.64 -0.08 -4.27
N ASN A 47 4.96 0.04 -4.13
CA ASN A 47 5.86 -0.70 -5.00
C ASN A 47 5.65 -2.21 -4.87
N ARG A 48 5.44 -2.67 -3.64
CA ARG A 48 5.21 -4.08 -3.41
C ARG A 48 3.89 -4.53 -4.03
N LEU A 49 2.86 -3.71 -3.91
CA LEU A 49 1.57 -4.06 -4.49
C LEU A 49 1.63 -4.12 -6.01
N VAL A 50 2.42 -3.24 -6.63
CA VAL A 50 2.62 -3.29 -8.07
C VAL A 50 3.28 -4.62 -8.45
N GLU A 51 4.27 -5.06 -7.66
CA GLU A 51 4.91 -6.34 -7.93
C GLU A 51 3.93 -7.50 -7.80
N LEU A 52 3.06 -7.44 -6.81
CA LEU A 52 2.13 -8.53 -6.55
C LEU A 52 1.02 -8.60 -7.57
N HIS A 53 0.54 -7.46 -8.05
CA HIS A 53 -0.68 -7.43 -8.86
C HIS A 53 -0.49 -7.03 -10.31
N GLY A 54 0.69 -6.56 -10.67
CA GLY A 54 1.05 -6.42 -12.06
C GLY A 54 0.60 -5.14 -12.74
N ALA A 55 0.58 -5.20 -14.07
CA ALA A 55 0.42 -4.01 -14.89
C ALA A 55 -0.92 -3.31 -14.71
N ARG A 56 -2.01 -4.05 -14.56
CA ARG A 56 -3.31 -3.42 -14.39
C ARG A 56 -3.36 -2.59 -13.12
N PHE A 57 -2.77 -3.11 -12.04
CA PHE A 57 -2.72 -2.37 -10.79
C PHE A 57 -1.88 -1.10 -10.98
N LYS A 58 -0.74 -1.25 -11.61
CA LYS A 58 0.15 -0.12 -11.83
C LYS A 58 -0.53 0.96 -12.64
N GLU A 59 -1.21 0.58 -13.71
CA GLU A 59 -1.87 1.56 -14.57
C GLU A 59 -2.99 2.29 -13.85
N TYR A 60 -3.72 1.59 -13.01
CA TYR A 60 -4.84 2.21 -12.33
C TYR A 60 -4.38 3.15 -11.21
N VAL A 61 -3.30 2.79 -10.52
CA VAL A 61 -2.88 3.49 -9.32
C VAL A 61 -1.81 4.55 -9.61
N MET A 62 -0.90 4.27 -10.52
CA MET A 62 0.27 5.12 -10.72
C MET A 62 0.15 5.95 -11.97
N ASP A 63 0.69 7.17 -11.90
CA ASP A 63 0.78 8.06 -13.04
C ASP A 63 2.16 7.89 -13.66
N GLU A 64 2.21 7.49 -14.92
CA GLU A 64 3.49 7.23 -15.58
C GLU A 64 4.35 8.48 -15.68
N LYS A 65 3.73 9.63 -15.84
CA LYS A 65 4.49 10.86 -16.04
C LYS A 65 5.21 11.29 -14.79
N THR A 66 4.54 11.15 -13.64
CA THR A 66 5.12 11.60 -12.38
C THR A 66 5.74 10.47 -11.59
N ASN A 67 5.45 9.22 -11.98
CA ASN A 67 5.91 8.04 -11.27
C ASN A 67 5.43 8.04 -9.81
N ALA A 68 4.25 8.60 -9.61
CA ALA A 68 3.62 8.70 -8.29
C ALA A 68 2.18 8.28 -8.41
N PRO A 69 1.49 8.03 -7.29
CA PRO A 69 0.08 7.65 -7.36
C PRO A 69 -0.74 8.76 -7.99
N ARG A 70 -1.80 8.38 -8.67
CA ARG A 70 -2.69 9.35 -9.28
C ARG A 70 -3.33 10.19 -8.20
N ALA A 71 -3.44 11.48 -8.46
CA ALA A 71 -3.86 12.43 -7.44
C ALA A 71 -5.25 12.19 -6.89
N HIS A 72 -6.12 11.55 -7.66
CA HIS A 72 -7.50 11.35 -7.22
C HIS A 72 -7.68 10.15 -6.30
N LEU A 73 -6.63 9.36 -6.10
CA LEU A 73 -6.73 8.22 -5.19
C LEU A 73 -6.48 8.67 -3.76
N LEU A 74 -7.16 8.02 -2.84
CA LEU A 74 -7.06 8.36 -1.43
C LEU A 74 -6.47 7.18 -0.68
N PHE A 75 -5.44 7.45 0.10
CA PHE A 75 -4.83 6.42 0.94
C PHE A 75 -5.03 6.78 2.40
N LEU A 76 -5.61 5.83 3.15
CA LEU A 76 -5.86 6.05 4.58
C LEU A 76 -5.08 5.03 5.38
N ILE A 77 -4.45 5.49 6.46
CA ILE A 77 -3.81 4.60 7.42
C ILE A 77 -4.64 4.67 8.69
N ASN A 78 -5.23 3.52 9.05
CA ASN A 78 -6.08 3.45 10.24
C ASN A 78 -7.12 4.56 10.23
N GLY A 79 -7.65 4.87 9.05
CA GLY A 79 -8.69 5.88 8.92
C GLY A 79 -8.22 7.31 8.72
N THR A 80 -6.93 7.55 8.77
CA THR A 80 -6.38 8.90 8.60
C THR A 80 -5.72 9.03 7.24
N SER A 81 -6.09 10.09 6.52
CA SER A 81 -5.49 10.33 5.20
C SER A 81 -4.00 10.59 5.33
N ILE A 82 -3.21 9.98 4.43
CA ILE A 82 -1.77 10.22 4.46
C ILE A 82 -1.42 11.66 4.12
N ASN A 83 -2.35 12.39 3.50
CA ASN A 83 -2.10 13.80 3.22
C ASN A 83 -2.03 14.62 4.49
N GLY A 84 -2.66 14.16 5.55
CA GLY A 84 -2.56 14.82 6.85
C GLY A 84 -1.38 14.31 7.66
N LEU A 85 -0.59 13.42 7.08
CA LEU A 85 0.60 12.88 7.71
C LEU A 85 1.79 13.26 6.86
N GLU A 86 2.63 12.29 6.51
CA GLU A 86 3.81 12.57 5.71
C GLU A 86 3.68 12.10 4.27
N GLY A 87 2.45 11.94 3.79
CA GLY A 87 2.23 11.53 2.42
C GLY A 87 2.82 10.16 2.16
N LEU A 88 3.48 10.01 1.02
CA LEU A 88 4.07 8.72 0.65
C LEU A 88 5.20 8.30 1.58
N ASP A 89 5.75 9.21 2.33
CA ASP A 89 6.84 8.89 3.25
C ASP A 89 6.33 8.56 4.65
N THR A 90 5.01 8.45 4.81
CA THR A 90 4.44 8.04 6.08
C THR A 90 4.86 6.62 6.38
N LYS A 91 5.39 6.41 7.58
CA LYS A 91 5.86 5.08 7.97
C LYS A 91 4.72 4.20 8.42
N LEU A 92 4.83 2.94 8.07
CA LEU A 92 3.84 1.94 8.43
C LEU A 92 4.21 1.30 9.76
N THR A 93 3.20 0.80 10.46
CA THR A 93 3.43 0.13 11.72
C THR A 93 2.83 -1.27 11.67
N GLU A 94 3.22 -2.09 12.63
CA GLU A 94 2.74 -3.48 12.68
C GLU A 94 1.23 -3.52 12.77
N ASN A 95 0.62 -4.29 11.90
CA ASN A 95 -0.84 -4.51 11.86
C ASN A 95 -1.66 -3.27 11.56
N CYS A 96 -1.05 -2.23 10.99
CA CYS A 96 -1.85 -1.10 10.57
C CYS A 96 -2.68 -1.49 9.34
N THR A 97 -3.74 -0.74 9.10
CA THR A 97 -4.62 -0.97 7.97
C THR A 97 -4.49 0.19 7.00
N VAL A 98 -4.16 -0.14 5.75
CA VAL A 98 -4.06 0.86 4.69
C VAL A 98 -5.21 0.63 3.72
N ALA A 99 -6.06 1.63 3.55
CA ALA A 99 -7.18 1.55 2.62
C ALA A 99 -6.86 2.36 1.37
N LEU A 100 -7.05 1.73 0.22
CA LEU A 100 -6.88 2.39 -1.07
C LEU A 100 -8.28 2.63 -1.63
N MET A 101 -8.67 3.89 -1.70
CA MET A 101 -10.03 4.24 -2.02
C MET A 101 -10.10 5.08 -3.29
N PRO A 102 -11.17 4.90 -4.07
CA PRO A 102 -11.38 5.73 -5.23
C PRO A 102 -11.79 7.14 -4.82
N PRO A 103 -11.81 8.07 -5.77
CA PRO A 103 -12.22 9.43 -5.43
C PRO A 103 -13.66 9.46 -4.95
N VAL A 104 -13.91 10.37 -4.04
CA VAL A 104 -15.23 10.55 -3.46
C VAL A 104 -16.04 11.47 -4.36
N GLY A 105 -17.36 11.33 -4.26
CA GLY A 105 -18.21 12.24 -4.99
C GLY A 105 -18.39 11.88 -6.42
N GLY A 106 -18.24 10.62 -6.72
CA GLY A 106 -18.48 10.14 -8.06
C GLY A 106 -17.49 10.69 -9.03
N GLY A 107 -16.44 11.15 -8.48
CA GLY A 107 -15.43 11.78 -9.33
C GLY A 107 -14.94 10.86 -10.29
#